data_4da4f17ac3a9b37303a49601540f9566
#
_entry.id   4da4f17ac3a9b37303a49601540f9566
#
_cell.length_a   1.000
_cell.length_b   1.000
_cell.length_c   1.000
_cell.angle_alpha   90.00
_cell.angle_beta   90.00
_cell.angle_gamma   90.00
#
_symmetry.space_group_name_H-M   'P 1'
#
loop_
_entity.id
_entity.type
_entity.pdbx_description
1 polymer ?
#
loop_
_entity_poly.entity_id
_entity_poly.type
_entity_poly.pdbx_seq_one_letter_code
_entity_poly.pdbx_strand_id
1 'polypeptide(L)' 'MQSRITIDPAICHGKPTIRGSRLLVTTILELLSGGATWDELLADYPGLEADDIKASLDYAVQLAHFKSLPLAA' A
#
# COMPACT_ATOMS: atom_id res chain seq x y z
N MET A 1 -6.57 -8.11 10.19
CA MET A 1 -5.14 -8.23 9.97
C MET A 1 -4.81 -8.33 8.50
N GLN A 2 -3.83 -7.57 8.06
CA GLN A 2 -3.49 -7.53 6.64
C GLN A 2 -2.46 -8.58 6.31
N SER A 3 -2.93 -9.76 5.91
CA SER A 3 -2.01 -10.83 5.54
C SER A 3 -1.35 -10.58 4.18
N ARG A 4 -1.83 -9.61 3.43
CA ARG A 4 -1.27 -9.28 2.10
C ARG A 4 -0.12 -8.31 2.17
N ILE A 5 0.10 -7.69 3.33
CA ILE A 5 1.16 -6.70 3.50
C ILE A 5 2.20 -7.28 4.44
N THR A 6 3.46 -7.18 4.03
CA THR A 6 4.59 -7.69 4.81
C THR A 6 5.51 -6.54 5.19
N ILE A 7 5.99 -6.58 6.41
CA ILE A 7 7.01 -5.65 6.88
C ILE A 7 8.18 -6.51 7.33
N ASP A 8 9.24 -6.54 6.52
CA ASP A 8 10.39 -7.38 6.76
C ASP A 8 11.65 -6.53 6.64
N PRO A 9 12.45 -6.43 7.72
CA PRO A 9 13.67 -5.61 7.66
C PRO A 9 14.63 -6.01 6.55
N ALA A 10 14.57 -7.23 6.08
CA ALA A 10 15.42 -7.70 4.99
C ALA A 10 14.89 -7.32 3.61
N ILE A 11 13.67 -6.80 3.54
CA ILE A 11 13.04 -6.44 2.27
C ILE A 11 12.72 -4.95 2.29
N CYS A 12 13.29 -4.23 1.32
CA CYS A 12 13.03 -2.80 1.16
C CYS A 12 13.21 -2.02 2.46
N HIS A 13 14.21 -2.40 3.24
CA HIS A 13 14.57 -1.71 4.48
C HIS A 13 13.43 -1.67 5.49
N GLY A 14 12.58 -2.69 5.49
CA GLY A 14 11.48 -2.77 6.45
C GLY A 14 10.27 -1.96 6.08
N LYS A 15 10.21 -1.39 4.88
CA LYS A 15 9.01 -0.68 4.44
C LYS A 15 7.91 -1.69 4.09
N PRO A 16 6.65 -1.33 4.30
CA PRO A 16 5.55 -2.24 3.95
C PRO A 16 5.54 -2.56 2.46
N THR A 17 5.44 -3.85 2.15
CA THR A 17 5.39 -4.31 0.76
C THR A 17 4.22 -5.27 0.62
N ILE A 18 3.82 -5.50 -0.63
CA ILE A 18 2.85 -6.56 -0.93
C ILE A 18 3.56 -7.89 -0.76
N ARG A 19 2.94 -8.79 0.00
CA ARG A 19 3.55 -10.08 0.33
C ARG A 19 3.97 -10.83 -0.91
N GLY A 20 5.18 -11.37 -0.85
CA GLY A 20 5.72 -12.13 -1.97
C GLY A 20 6.32 -11.27 -3.06
N SER A 21 6.41 -9.97 -2.86
CA SER A 21 6.96 -9.06 -3.85
C SER A 21 7.79 -7.98 -3.17
N ARG A 22 8.41 -7.13 -3.99
CA ARG A 22 9.10 -5.95 -3.48
C ARG A 22 8.33 -4.67 -3.81
N LEU A 23 7.07 -4.81 -4.21
CA LEU A 23 6.24 -3.65 -4.51
C LEU A 23 5.83 -2.98 -3.21
N LEU A 24 6.20 -1.72 -3.07
CA LEU A 24 5.92 -0.97 -1.87
C LEU A 24 4.46 -0.56 -1.81
N VAL A 25 3.89 -0.63 -0.61
CA VAL A 25 2.53 -0.12 -0.38
C VAL A 25 2.48 1.37 -0.73
N THR A 26 3.54 2.13 -0.37
CA THR A 26 3.56 3.56 -0.69
C THR A 26 3.51 3.80 -2.19
N THR A 27 4.12 2.94 -3.00
CA THR A 27 4.07 3.09 -4.45
C THR A 27 2.62 3.00 -4.94
N ILE A 28 1.87 2.03 -4.44
CA ILE A 28 0.47 1.89 -4.81
C ILE A 28 -0.32 3.13 -4.40
N LEU A 29 -0.11 3.58 -3.16
CA LEU A 29 -0.83 4.74 -2.66
C LEU A 29 -0.50 6.01 -3.44
N GLU A 30 0.77 6.18 -3.78
CA GLU A 30 1.20 7.35 -4.55
C GLU A 30 0.60 7.37 -5.94
N LEU A 31 0.56 6.22 -6.59
CA LEU A 31 -0.04 6.13 -7.92
C LEU A 31 -1.52 6.44 -7.88
N LEU A 32 -2.23 5.91 -6.89
CA LEU A 32 -3.65 6.21 -6.74
C LEU A 32 -3.86 7.69 -6.45
N SER A 33 -3.03 8.26 -5.59
CA SER A 33 -3.09 9.68 -5.27
C SER A 33 -2.87 10.54 -6.50
N GLY A 34 -2.05 10.07 -7.42
CA GLY A 34 -1.77 10.78 -8.66
C GLY A 34 -2.82 10.59 -9.74
N GLY A 35 -3.87 9.83 -9.46
CA GLY A 35 -4.96 9.65 -10.40
C GLY A 35 -4.98 8.34 -11.16
N ALA A 36 -4.06 7.43 -10.87
CA ALA A 36 -4.08 6.12 -11.53
C ALA A 36 -5.32 5.35 -11.10
N THR A 37 -5.88 4.60 -12.05
CA THR A 37 -7.02 3.75 -11.77
C THR A 37 -6.54 2.38 -11.31
N TRP A 38 -7.44 1.63 -10.66
CA TRP A 38 -7.14 0.25 -10.29
C TRP A 38 -6.78 -0.58 -11.52
N ASP A 39 -7.51 -0.40 -12.61
CA ASP A 39 -7.24 -1.15 -13.84
C ASP A 39 -5.84 -0.87 -14.37
N GLU A 40 -5.40 0.38 -14.28
CA GLU A 40 -4.05 0.73 -14.70
C GLU A 40 -3.00 0.05 -13.83
N LEU A 41 -3.22 0.02 -12.51
CA LEU A 41 -2.29 -0.66 -11.62
C LEU A 41 -2.23 -2.14 -11.89
N LEU A 42 -3.39 -2.78 -12.10
CA LEU A 42 -3.44 -4.20 -12.36
C LEU A 42 -2.78 -4.55 -13.69
N ALA A 43 -2.86 -3.65 -14.68
CA ALA A 43 -2.21 -3.87 -15.96
C ALA A 43 -0.69 -3.68 -15.87
N ASP A 44 -0.25 -2.71 -15.08
CA ASP A 44 1.18 -2.36 -15.01
C ASP A 44 1.96 -3.30 -14.10
N TYR A 45 1.32 -3.95 -13.15
CA TYR A 45 1.99 -4.82 -12.20
C TYR A 45 1.41 -6.22 -12.26
N PRO A 46 1.93 -7.07 -13.16
CA PRO A 46 1.46 -8.45 -13.25
C PRO A 46 1.63 -9.14 -11.91
N GLY A 47 0.63 -9.86 -11.48
CA GLY A 47 0.65 -10.49 -10.18
C GLY A 47 0.00 -9.69 -9.07
N LEU A 48 -0.21 -8.39 -9.29
CA LEU A 48 -0.96 -7.59 -8.34
C LEU A 48 -2.44 -7.94 -8.47
N GLU A 49 -3.11 -8.08 -7.33
CA GLU A 49 -4.54 -8.38 -7.30
C GLU A 49 -5.31 -7.19 -6.73
N ALA A 50 -6.59 -7.12 -7.08
CA ALA A 50 -7.43 -6.03 -6.59
C ALA A 50 -7.44 -5.99 -5.06
N ASP A 51 -7.42 -7.16 -4.41
CA ASP A 51 -7.39 -7.22 -2.95
C ASP A 51 -6.08 -6.65 -2.38
N ASP A 52 -5.01 -6.67 -3.16
CA ASP A 52 -3.75 -6.05 -2.72
C ASP A 52 -3.90 -4.53 -2.68
N ILE A 53 -4.60 -3.96 -3.65
CA ILE A 53 -4.86 -2.53 -3.67
C ILE A 53 -5.75 -2.16 -2.49
N LYS A 54 -6.79 -2.95 -2.25
CA LYS A 54 -7.67 -2.70 -1.12
C LYS A 54 -6.91 -2.80 0.19
N ALA A 55 -6.03 -3.79 0.33
CA ALA A 55 -5.23 -3.94 1.54
C ALA A 55 -4.33 -2.73 1.76
N SER A 56 -3.77 -2.19 0.68
CA SER A 56 -2.93 -0.99 0.79
C SER A 56 -3.73 0.21 1.27
N LEU A 57 -4.95 0.37 0.76
CA LEU A 57 -5.82 1.44 1.21
C LEU A 57 -6.24 1.25 2.66
N ASP A 58 -6.56 0.02 3.05
CA ASP A 58 -6.91 -0.28 4.44
C ASP A 58 -5.74 0.01 5.38
N TYR A 59 -4.53 -0.29 4.92
CA TYR A 59 -3.33 0.00 5.69
C TYR A 59 -3.20 1.51 5.94
N ALA A 60 -3.45 2.31 4.90
CA ALA A 60 -3.39 3.76 5.03
C ALA A 60 -4.46 4.27 5.99
N VAL A 61 -5.65 3.69 5.94
CA VAL A 61 -6.73 4.05 6.86
C VAL A 61 -6.33 3.76 8.30
N GLN A 62 -5.72 2.60 8.54
CA GLN A 62 -5.26 2.24 9.88
C GLN A 62 -4.20 3.22 10.38
N LEU A 63 -3.26 3.57 9.53
CA LEU A 63 -2.24 4.54 9.91
C LEU A 63 -2.84 5.90 10.22
N ALA A 64 -3.82 6.33 9.45
CA ALA A 64 -4.47 7.61 9.66
C ALA A 64 -5.20 7.65 11.00
N HIS A 65 -5.82 6.54 11.36
CA HIS A 65 -6.47 6.44 12.68
C HIS A 65 -5.45 6.41 13.80
N PHE A 66 -4.40 5.64 13.62
CA PHE A 66 -3.38 5.46 14.65
C PHE A 66 -2.65 6.76 14.92
N LYS A 67 -2.35 7.50 13.86
CA LYS A 67 -1.61 8.76 13.98
C LYS A 67 -2.55 9.94 13.89
N SER A 68 -3.40 10.06 14.88
CA SER A 68 -4.31 11.19 14.88
C SER A 68 -3.54 12.42 15.31
N LEU A 69 -3.00 13.11 14.32
CA LEU A 69 -2.28 14.34 14.56
C LEU A 69 -3.25 15.50 14.51
N PRO A 70 -3.16 16.42 15.49
CA PRO A 70 -3.96 17.62 15.41
C PRO A 70 -3.46 18.42 14.21
N LEU A 71 -4.36 18.66 13.29
CA LEU A 71 -4.03 19.50 12.16
C LEU A 71 -4.26 20.93 12.55
N ALA A 72 -3.20 21.69 12.45
CA ALA A 72 -3.31 23.13 12.63
C ALA A 72 -3.91 23.67 11.33
N ALA A 73 -5.11 23.40 11.13
CA ALA A 73 -5.76 23.80 9.89
C ALA A 73 -6.04 25.29 9.91
#